data_9ce8b591a27523b25b9cdf1483448924
#
_entry.id   9ce8b591a27523b25b9cdf1483448924
#
_cell.length_a   1.000
_cell.length_b   1.000
_cell.length_c   1.000
_cell.angle_alpha   90.00
_cell.angle_beta   90.00
_cell.angle_gamma   90.00
#
_symmetry.space_group_name_H-M   'P 1'
#
loop_
_entity.id
_entity.type
_entity.pdbx_description
1 polymer ?
#
loop_
_entity_poly.entity_id
_entity_poly.type
_entity_poly.pdbx_seq_one_letter_code
_entity_poly.pdbx_strand_id
1 'polypeptide(L)'
;MNFLKFNLKSEVSNGHHRFPGPASRLAENKNNRNPLLLLIITLTALLLVAIRVEARVTGTDYERALSLREKWQYLTKNVAEPAAWIGTSHRFYYRKTIAGGHQYIMVDADTLKKGPAFDHARLAAALSKELGEPVAANRLPFSALRFSDDGNSIQFNAGTVPWEGQWWTCRLSDYTCSRLDPRLPCQPRGFGVVRDLEVPADRSPRQSPDGQWEVLINNFNVAVRPTSGGPLVILSTDGSEGNFYDPCSIVWAPDSKKFAVYRVRPGYRRLVHYIESAPDDQIQPKHLTMLYPKPGDVVDLEQPVIFDINPARQINLADDLFPNPLTLSRFEWRADSRTLTFEYNQRGHQVYRVIEVEATTGRTRALISEEPETFNGGRHFRYEIDNGREIIWLSERDGWHHLYLIDGQTGKVKNQITKGEWVVRGIQQVDEKKRQIWFSASGLYPGKDPYFVHYYRINFDGSGLTHLTEADAYHDVSYSADMRFYVDTYSRVDLPTRSELHRAEDGSLLAELERGDITDLIKAGWKAPEVFTAKGRDGKTDIWGIIIRPTNFDP
;
A
#
# COMPACT_ATOMS: atom_id res chain seq x y z
N MET A 1 -8.81 5.42 -6.46
CA MET A 1 -9.71 4.25 -6.63
C MET A 1 -9.53 3.75 -8.06
N ASN A 2 -8.53 2.88 -8.27
CA ASN A 2 -8.18 2.36 -9.59
C ASN A 2 -8.95 1.08 -9.84
N PHE A 3 -9.89 1.11 -10.77
CA PHE A 3 -10.60 -0.08 -11.24
C PHE A 3 -9.73 -0.85 -12.23
N LEU A 4 -9.42 -2.09 -11.87
CA LEU A 4 -8.83 -3.09 -12.75
C LEU A 4 -9.75 -3.37 -13.96
N LYS A 5 -9.20 -3.24 -15.16
CA LYS A 5 -9.82 -3.73 -16.38
C LYS A 5 -9.66 -5.25 -16.43
N PHE A 6 -10.75 -5.97 -16.24
CA PHE A 6 -10.81 -7.41 -16.58
C PHE A 6 -11.21 -7.56 -18.05
N ASN A 7 -10.33 -8.13 -18.85
CA ASN A 7 -10.64 -8.64 -20.17
C ASN A 7 -11.07 -10.10 -20.06
N LEU A 8 -12.37 -10.37 -20.25
CA LEU A 8 -12.90 -11.71 -20.44
C LEU A 8 -12.85 -12.05 -21.93
N LYS A 9 -11.93 -12.92 -22.34
CA LYS A 9 -12.03 -13.69 -23.58
C LYS A 9 -12.68 -15.03 -23.25
N SER A 10 -13.86 -15.26 -23.79
CA SER A 10 -14.53 -16.57 -23.82
C SER A 10 -13.97 -17.39 -24.97
N GLU A 11 -13.29 -18.48 -24.68
CA GLU A 11 -13.06 -19.54 -25.67
C GLU A 11 -14.21 -20.54 -25.62
N VAL A 12 -14.91 -20.68 -26.77
CA VAL A 12 -15.90 -21.70 -26.99
C VAL A 12 -15.19 -22.93 -27.55
N SER A 13 -15.12 -23.99 -26.76
CA SER A 13 -14.66 -25.31 -27.20
C SER A 13 -15.87 -26.18 -27.58
N ASN A 14 -15.99 -26.52 -28.86
CA ASN A 14 -16.93 -27.51 -29.38
C ASN A 14 -16.41 -28.90 -29.06
N GLY A 15 -17.09 -29.62 -28.19
CA GLY A 15 -16.90 -31.07 -27.98
C GLY A 15 -18.17 -31.86 -28.30
N HIS A 16 -18.16 -32.53 -29.47
CA HIS A 16 -19.18 -33.49 -29.81
C HIS A 16 -18.98 -34.81 -29.05
N HIS A 17 -19.93 -35.22 -28.23
CA HIS A 17 -20.09 -36.60 -27.80
C HIS A 17 -21.50 -37.11 -28.17
N ARG A 18 -21.52 -38.10 -29.09
CA ARG A 18 -22.68 -38.91 -29.42
C ARG A 18 -22.86 -39.99 -28.35
N PHE A 19 -24.07 -40.18 -27.87
CA PHE A 19 -24.52 -41.40 -27.21
C PHE A 19 -25.67 -42.02 -28.00
N PRO A 20 -25.74 -43.37 -28.16
CA PRO A 20 -26.79 -44.07 -28.88
C PRO A 20 -27.99 -44.36 -27.97
N GLY A 21 -29.20 -44.16 -28.50
CA GLY A 21 -30.44 -44.53 -27.85
C GLY A 21 -30.89 -45.95 -28.16
N PRO A 22 -31.78 -46.55 -27.36
CA PRO A 22 -32.51 -47.72 -27.72
C PRO A 22 -33.94 -47.41 -28.21
N ALA A 23 -34.32 -48.07 -29.24
CA ALA A 23 -35.67 -48.10 -29.82
C ALA A 23 -36.65 -48.83 -28.89
N SER A 24 -37.88 -48.31 -28.72
CA SER A 24 -39.04 -49.08 -28.30
C SER A 24 -40.32 -48.51 -28.90
N ARG A 25 -41.13 -49.41 -29.30
CA ARG A 25 -42.32 -49.40 -30.15
C ARG A 25 -43.45 -48.49 -29.66
N LEU A 26 -44.04 -47.77 -30.61
CA LEU A 26 -45.27 -47.01 -30.42
C LEU A 26 -46.49 -47.94 -30.60
N ALA A 27 -47.39 -47.90 -29.62
CA ALA A 27 -48.76 -48.36 -29.76
C ALA A 27 -49.64 -47.17 -30.11
N GLU A 28 -50.40 -47.28 -31.20
CA GLU A 28 -51.43 -46.32 -31.62
C GLU A 28 -52.54 -46.22 -30.56
N ASN A 29 -52.82 -44.97 -30.11
CA ASN A 29 -54.10 -44.70 -29.48
C ASN A 29 -54.73 -43.48 -30.16
N LYS A 30 -55.78 -43.71 -30.92
CA LYS A 30 -56.64 -42.69 -31.51
C LYS A 30 -57.49 -42.06 -30.42
N ASN A 31 -57.19 -40.78 -30.06
CA ASN A 31 -58.15 -39.99 -29.32
C ASN A 31 -58.20 -38.52 -29.83
N ASN A 32 -59.42 -38.15 -30.14
CA ASN A 32 -59.94 -36.90 -30.60
C ASN A 32 -59.26 -35.66 -30.00
N ARG A 33 -58.40 -35.00 -30.75
CA ARG A 33 -57.76 -33.75 -30.32
C ARG A 33 -58.50 -32.56 -30.93
N ASN A 34 -59.14 -31.80 -30.10
CA ASN A 34 -59.83 -30.58 -30.46
C ASN A 34 -58.82 -29.54 -31.03
N PRO A 35 -58.83 -29.22 -32.35
CA PRO A 35 -57.82 -28.39 -32.98
C PRO A 35 -57.77 -26.97 -32.42
N LEU A 36 -58.88 -26.51 -31.82
CA LEU A 36 -58.98 -25.20 -31.17
C LEU A 36 -58.14 -25.11 -29.88
N LEU A 37 -58.06 -26.20 -29.10
CA LEU A 37 -57.26 -26.27 -27.88
C LEU A 37 -55.76 -26.29 -28.19
N LEU A 38 -55.36 -26.97 -29.29
CA LEU A 38 -53.98 -26.99 -29.76
C LEU A 38 -53.53 -25.61 -30.26
N LEU A 39 -54.41 -24.87 -30.94
CA LEU A 39 -54.18 -23.52 -31.43
C LEU A 39 -54.00 -22.51 -30.26
N ILE A 40 -54.81 -22.66 -29.22
CA ILE A 40 -54.74 -21.78 -28.02
C ILE A 40 -53.45 -22.09 -27.24
N ILE A 41 -53.04 -23.37 -27.10
CA ILE A 41 -51.79 -23.74 -26.40
C ILE A 41 -50.57 -23.28 -27.18
N THR A 42 -50.59 -23.38 -28.52
CA THR A 42 -49.49 -22.86 -29.36
C THR A 42 -49.44 -21.35 -29.40
N LEU A 43 -50.58 -20.66 -29.40
CA LEU A 43 -50.60 -19.17 -29.29
C LEU A 43 -50.15 -18.68 -27.93
N THR A 44 -50.53 -19.35 -26.83
CA THR A 44 -50.06 -18.99 -25.47
C THR A 44 -48.58 -19.34 -25.32
N ALA A 45 -48.07 -20.43 -25.87
CA ALA A 45 -46.64 -20.75 -25.88
C ALA A 45 -45.83 -19.77 -26.74
N LEU A 46 -46.36 -19.31 -27.88
CA LEU A 46 -45.74 -18.26 -28.70
C LEU A 46 -45.79 -16.87 -28.01
N LEU A 47 -46.86 -16.54 -27.27
CA LEU A 47 -46.93 -15.33 -26.46
C LEU A 47 -45.95 -15.38 -25.26
N LEU A 48 -45.78 -16.54 -24.62
CA LEU A 48 -44.81 -16.72 -23.53
C LEU A 48 -43.35 -16.72 -24.01
N VAL A 49 -43.07 -17.09 -25.25
CA VAL A 49 -41.73 -16.97 -25.86
C VAL A 49 -41.42 -15.54 -26.30
N ALA A 50 -42.46 -14.72 -26.59
CA ALA A 50 -42.27 -13.34 -27.02
C ALA A 50 -41.93 -12.36 -25.88
N ILE A 51 -41.98 -12.79 -24.60
CA ILE A 51 -41.62 -11.96 -23.43
C ILE A 51 -40.28 -12.46 -22.83
N ARG A 52 -39.32 -12.85 -23.62
CA ARG A 52 -37.94 -12.72 -23.26
C ARG A 52 -37.50 -11.30 -23.64
N VAL A 53 -37.70 -10.38 -22.77
CA VAL A 53 -36.96 -9.11 -22.80
C VAL A 53 -35.50 -9.50 -22.51
N GLU A 54 -34.77 -9.87 -23.58
CA GLU A 54 -33.32 -9.88 -23.50
C GLU A 54 -32.94 -8.44 -23.17
N ALA A 55 -32.44 -8.24 -21.97
CA ALA A 55 -31.83 -6.97 -21.58
C ALA A 55 -30.56 -6.76 -22.44
N ARG A 56 -30.75 -6.31 -23.67
CA ARG A 56 -29.64 -5.95 -24.57
C ARG A 56 -29.12 -4.60 -24.14
N VAL A 57 -27.88 -4.59 -23.69
CA VAL A 57 -27.15 -3.34 -23.47
C VAL A 57 -27.04 -2.63 -24.82
N THR A 58 -27.51 -1.40 -24.87
CA THR A 58 -27.54 -0.55 -26.09
C THR A 58 -26.34 0.40 -26.12
N GLY A 59 -26.04 0.98 -27.28
CA GLY A 59 -25.04 2.07 -27.39
C GLY A 59 -25.35 3.24 -26.45
N THR A 60 -26.62 3.58 -26.29
CA THR A 60 -27.08 4.63 -25.36
C THR A 60 -26.79 4.30 -23.91
N ASP A 61 -26.78 3.01 -23.52
CA ASP A 61 -26.41 2.62 -22.14
C ASP A 61 -24.93 2.83 -21.88
N TYR A 62 -24.07 2.57 -22.86
CA TYR A 62 -22.64 2.86 -22.78
C TYR A 62 -22.38 4.37 -22.73
N GLU A 63 -23.00 5.16 -23.59
CA GLU A 63 -22.87 6.63 -23.59
C GLU A 63 -23.32 7.20 -22.24
N ARG A 64 -24.44 6.74 -21.68
CA ARG A 64 -24.90 7.12 -20.37
C ARG A 64 -23.88 6.76 -19.30
N ALA A 65 -23.36 5.52 -19.29
CA ALA A 65 -22.36 5.07 -18.32
C ALA A 65 -21.07 5.91 -18.37
N LEU A 66 -20.58 6.23 -19.56
CA LEU A 66 -19.39 7.07 -19.74
C LEU A 66 -19.62 8.51 -19.26
N SER A 67 -20.80 9.07 -19.48
CA SER A 67 -21.16 10.43 -19.06
C SER A 67 -21.37 10.58 -17.53
N LEU A 68 -21.58 9.48 -16.77
CA LEU A 68 -21.84 9.54 -15.33
C LEU A 68 -20.68 10.17 -14.55
N ARG A 69 -19.43 9.91 -14.95
CA ARG A 69 -18.25 10.47 -14.28
C ARG A 69 -18.28 12.01 -14.32
N GLU A 70 -18.51 12.59 -15.48
CA GLU A 70 -18.59 14.05 -15.65
C GLU A 70 -19.82 14.62 -14.96
N LYS A 71 -20.97 13.96 -15.09
CA LYS A 71 -22.23 14.37 -14.49
C LYS A 71 -22.18 14.42 -12.97
N TRP A 72 -21.45 13.49 -12.33
CA TRP A 72 -21.39 13.37 -10.88
C TRP A 72 -20.16 14.03 -10.26
N GLN A 73 -19.21 14.45 -11.08
CA GLN A 73 -18.01 15.12 -10.63
C GLN A 73 -18.38 16.43 -9.88
N TYR A 74 -17.77 16.62 -8.71
CA TYR A 74 -17.95 17.82 -7.87
C TYR A 74 -19.36 18.06 -7.30
N LEU A 75 -20.22 17.04 -7.26
CA LEU A 75 -21.55 17.14 -6.64
C LEU A 75 -21.55 16.85 -5.13
N THR A 76 -20.43 16.41 -4.59
CA THR A 76 -20.25 16.18 -3.14
C THR A 76 -19.63 17.42 -2.49
N LYS A 77 -20.05 17.72 -1.24
CA LYS A 77 -19.50 18.82 -0.43
C LYS A 77 -19.08 18.28 0.93
N ASN A 78 -18.06 18.90 1.55
CA ASN A 78 -17.56 18.55 2.88
C ASN A 78 -17.14 17.07 3.02
N VAL A 79 -16.81 16.39 1.92
CA VAL A 79 -16.16 15.07 1.96
C VAL A 79 -14.68 15.32 2.20
N ALA A 80 -14.22 15.02 3.42
CA ALA A 80 -12.83 15.18 3.82
C ALA A 80 -11.99 13.96 3.41
N GLU A 81 -10.75 14.19 3.01
CA GLU A 81 -9.71 13.18 2.97
C GLU A 81 -9.08 13.01 4.36
N PRO A 82 -8.37 11.88 4.62
CA PRO A 82 -7.63 11.70 5.86
C PRO A 82 -6.69 12.88 6.15
N ALA A 83 -6.62 13.26 7.44
CA ALA A 83 -5.83 14.39 7.87
C ALA A 83 -4.33 14.07 7.92
N ALA A 84 -3.50 15.09 7.68
CA ALA A 84 -2.05 15.02 7.83
C ALA A 84 -1.57 16.06 8.86
N TRP A 85 -0.81 15.62 9.86
CA TRP A 85 -0.23 16.48 10.90
C TRP A 85 1.03 17.18 10.39
N ILE A 86 1.35 18.36 10.96
CA ILE A 86 2.48 19.18 10.55
C ILE A 86 3.59 19.07 11.61
N GLY A 87 4.67 18.36 11.26
CA GLY A 87 5.81 18.14 12.13
C GLY A 87 5.39 17.62 13.50
N THR A 88 5.91 18.25 14.57
CA THR A 88 5.55 17.93 15.96
C THR A 88 4.49 18.88 16.53
N SER A 89 3.88 19.75 15.71
CA SER A 89 2.83 20.68 16.15
C SER A 89 1.48 19.97 16.30
N HIS A 90 0.54 20.62 17.00
CA HIS A 90 -0.86 20.16 17.06
C HIS A 90 -1.72 20.72 15.91
N ARG A 91 -1.07 21.16 14.82
CA ARG A 91 -1.77 21.58 13.61
C ARG A 91 -1.80 20.46 12.60
N PHE A 92 -2.94 20.28 11.95
CA PHE A 92 -3.12 19.33 10.86
C PHE A 92 -3.91 19.96 9.72
N TYR A 93 -3.83 19.38 8.55
CA TYR A 93 -4.58 19.79 7.38
C TYR A 93 -5.21 18.61 6.68
N TYR A 94 -6.25 18.90 5.92
CA TYR A 94 -6.90 17.93 5.04
C TYR A 94 -7.50 18.65 3.83
N ARG A 95 -7.72 17.90 2.75
CA ARG A 95 -8.48 18.36 1.59
C ARG A 95 -9.93 17.97 1.77
N LYS A 96 -10.88 18.87 1.43
CA LYS A 96 -12.29 18.57 1.36
C LYS A 96 -12.92 19.03 0.06
N THR A 97 -14.02 18.37 -0.33
CA THR A 97 -14.83 18.79 -1.47
C THR A 97 -15.65 20.05 -1.15
N ILE A 98 -15.77 20.92 -2.14
CA ILE A 98 -16.66 22.08 -2.17
C ILE A 98 -17.40 22.11 -3.51
N ALA A 99 -18.38 23.00 -3.66
CA ALA A 99 -19.06 23.17 -4.94
C ALA A 99 -18.06 23.48 -6.08
N GLY A 100 -18.02 22.60 -7.08
CA GLY A 100 -17.17 22.75 -8.26
C GLY A 100 -15.67 22.46 -8.06
N GLY A 101 -15.25 21.88 -6.93
CA GLY A 101 -13.84 21.56 -6.70
C GLY A 101 -13.52 21.12 -5.28
N HIS A 102 -12.37 21.56 -4.77
CA HIS A 102 -11.88 21.21 -3.44
C HIS A 102 -11.16 22.38 -2.74
N GLN A 103 -11.00 22.27 -1.44
CA GLN A 103 -10.30 23.24 -0.60
C GLN A 103 -9.44 22.51 0.44
N TYR A 104 -8.26 23.07 0.74
CA TYR A 104 -7.41 22.62 1.84
C TYR A 104 -7.72 23.41 3.10
N ILE A 105 -7.95 22.69 4.20
CA ILE A 105 -8.31 23.23 5.50
C ILE A 105 -7.18 22.96 6.48
N MET A 106 -6.86 23.93 7.32
CA MET A 106 -5.96 23.84 8.47
C MET A 106 -6.79 23.86 9.75
N VAL A 107 -6.42 23.02 10.70
CA VAL A 107 -7.00 22.99 12.05
C VAL A 107 -5.88 22.99 13.07
N ASP A 108 -6.08 23.76 14.14
CA ASP A 108 -5.26 23.71 15.34
C ASP A 108 -6.03 22.96 16.43
N ALA A 109 -5.50 21.81 16.86
CA ALA A 109 -6.20 20.90 17.77
C ALA A 109 -6.29 21.41 19.20
N ASP A 110 -5.37 22.28 19.65
CA ASP A 110 -5.43 22.85 20.99
C ASP A 110 -6.52 23.93 21.12
N THR A 111 -6.70 24.71 20.06
CA THR A 111 -7.64 25.86 20.05
C THR A 111 -8.94 25.59 19.31
N LEU A 112 -9.03 24.47 18.60
CA LEU A 112 -10.10 24.10 17.70
C LEU A 112 -10.34 25.13 16.56
N LYS A 113 -9.36 25.98 16.30
CA LYS A 113 -9.43 26.98 15.25
C LYS A 113 -9.27 26.32 13.88
N LYS A 114 -10.27 26.54 13.01
CA LYS A 114 -10.35 25.96 11.66
C LYS A 114 -10.42 27.09 10.63
N GLY A 115 -9.66 26.94 9.53
CA GLY A 115 -9.67 27.89 8.41
C GLY A 115 -8.98 27.34 7.15
N PRO A 116 -8.89 28.12 6.07
CA PRO A 116 -8.11 27.73 4.90
C PRO A 116 -6.64 27.45 5.26
N ALA A 117 -6.07 26.38 4.71
CA ALA A 117 -4.68 25.99 4.98
C ALA A 117 -3.65 27.01 4.43
N PHE A 118 -4.03 27.72 3.37
CA PHE A 118 -3.28 28.78 2.71
C PHE A 118 -4.22 29.62 1.83
N ASP A 119 -3.73 30.70 1.24
CA ASP A 119 -4.47 31.48 0.24
C ASP A 119 -4.47 30.73 -1.10
N HIS A 120 -5.59 30.05 -1.40
CA HIS A 120 -5.75 29.25 -2.63
C HIS A 120 -5.67 30.09 -3.89
N ALA A 121 -6.14 31.35 -3.85
CA ALA A 121 -6.12 32.23 -5.02
C ALA A 121 -4.70 32.69 -5.35
N ARG A 122 -3.92 33.09 -4.33
CA ARG A 122 -2.52 33.45 -4.51
C ARG A 122 -1.68 32.28 -5.01
N LEU A 123 -1.89 31.09 -4.45
CA LEU A 123 -1.19 29.88 -4.87
C LEU A 123 -1.56 29.50 -6.33
N ALA A 124 -2.83 29.57 -6.69
CA ALA A 124 -3.29 29.30 -8.06
C ALA A 124 -2.67 30.28 -9.06
N ALA A 125 -2.59 31.58 -8.71
CA ALA A 125 -1.97 32.59 -9.56
C ALA A 125 -0.45 32.33 -9.73
N ALA A 126 0.25 31.96 -8.66
CA ALA A 126 1.66 31.61 -8.72
C ALA A 126 1.92 30.41 -9.63
N LEU A 127 1.09 29.35 -9.47
CA LEU A 127 1.20 28.14 -10.29
C LEU A 127 0.84 28.38 -11.75
N SER A 128 -0.18 29.20 -12.04
CA SER A 128 -0.53 29.56 -13.41
C SER A 128 0.66 30.19 -14.14
N LYS A 129 1.43 31.03 -13.44
CA LYS A 129 2.63 31.66 -14.00
C LYS A 129 3.74 30.63 -14.29
N GLU A 130 3.98 29.71 -13.35
CA GLU A 130 5.06 28.71 -13.45
C GLU A 130 4.76 27.58 -14.43
N LEU A 131 3.48 27.16 -14.52
CA LEU A 131 3.04 26.08 -15.42
C LEU A 131 2.72 26.60 -16.83
N GLY A 132 2.49 27.90 -17.01
CA GLY A 132 2.12 28.49 -18.30
C GLY A 132 0.67 28.26 -18.72
N GLU A 133 -0.18 27.77 -17.79
CA GLU A 133 -1.59 27.48 -18.02
C GLU A 133 -2.45 27.97 -16.83
N PRO A 134 -3.74 28.30 -17.06
CA PRO A 134 -4.62 28.76 -15.99
C PRO A 134 -4.90 27.68 -14.94
N VAL A 135 -4.63 27.97 -13.68
CA VAL A 135 -4.95 27.13 -12.53
C VAL A 135 -6.08 27.76 -11.73
N ALA A 136 -7.16 27.01 -11.50
CA ALA A 136 -8.27 27.48 -10.68
C ALA A 136 -8.01 27.24 -9.18
N ALA A 137 -8.34 28.22 -8.33
CA ALA A 137 -8.12 28.16 -6.89
C ALA A 137 -8.83 26.99 -6.20
N ASN A 138 -9.95 26.54 -6.73
CA ASN A 138 -10.71 25.39 -6.26
C ASN A 138 -10.39 24.08 -7.00
N ARG A 139 -9.39 24.07 -7.87
CA ARG A 139 -8.94 22.88 -8.64
C ARG A 139 -7.42 22.85 -8.75
N LEU A 140 -6.73 23.02 -7.61
CA LEU A 140 -5.28 22.94 -7.58
C LEU A 140 -4.82 21.56 -8.06
N PRO A 141 -3.82 21.47 -8.95
CA PRO A 141 -3.44 20.23 -9.64
C PRO A 141 -2.52 19.33 -8.78
N PHE A 142 -2.89 19.10 -7.50
CA PHE A 142 -2.06 18.33 -6.57
C PHE A 142 -2.55 16.88 -6.47
N SER A 143 -1.64 15.94 -6.67
CA SER A 143 -1.84 14.53 -6.36
C SER A 143 -1.27 14.13 -5.00
N ALA A 144 -0.36 14.92 -4.45
CA ALA A 144 0.18 14.82 -3.09
C ALA A 144 0.59 16.21 -2.62
N LEU A 145 0.40 16.49 -1.32
CA LEU A 145 0.79 17.76 -0.69
C LEU A 145 1.37 17.47 0.69
N ARG A 146 2.46 18.17 1.05
CA ARG A 146 3.08 18.14 2.37
C ARG A 146 3.45 19.56 2.82
N PHE A 147 3.23 19.86 4.08
CA PHE A 147 3.81 21.03 4.71
C PHE A 147 5.22 20.74 5.22
N SER A 148 6.09 21.76 5.24
CA SER A 148 7.34 21.71 6.02
C SER A 148 7.00 21.65 7.52
N ASP A 149 7.91 21.12 8.33
CA ASP A 149 7.70 20.93 9.77
C ASP A 149 7.38 22.25 10.51
N ASP A 150 7.91 23.38 10.04
CA ASP A 150 7.61 24.72 10.54
C ASP A 150 6.28 25.30 10.01
N GLY A 151 5.67 24.65 9.01
CA GLY A 151 4.44 25.08 8.37
C GLY A 151 4.57 26.29 7.42
N ASN A 152 5.81 26.72 7.09
CA ASN A 152 6.06 27.93 6.30
C ASN A 152 6.12 27.69 4.79
N SER A 153 6.26 26.46 4.39
CA SER A 153 6.26 26.06 2.98
C SER A 153 5.46 24.78 2.75
N ILE A 154 5.09 24.58 1.49
CA ILE A 154 4.44 23.37 1.03
C ILE A 154 5.25 22.72 -0.10
N GLN A 155 5.26 21.40 -0.12
CA GLN A 155 5.76 20.59 -1.24
C GLN A 155 4.60 19.78 -1.81
N PHE A 156 4.52 19.71 -3.12
CA PHE A 156 3.45 18.98 -3.79
C PHE A 156 3.90 18.42 -5.13
N ASN A 157 3.20 17.40 -5.57
CA ASN A 157 3.34 16.86 -6.92
C ASN A 157 2.23 17.45 -7.80
N ALA A 158 2.62 18.19 -8.84
CA ALA A 158 1.69 18.71 -9.84
C ALA A 158 1.54 17.68 -10.97
N GLY A 159 0.47 16.90 -10.91
CA GLY A 159 0.15 15.82 -11.83
C GLY A 159 -1.07 15.04 -11.37
N THR A 160 -1.61 14.18 -12.23
CA THR A 160 -2.78 13.36 -11.93
C THR A 160 -2.48 12.20 -10.98
N VAL A 161 -1.21 11.78 -10.95
CA VAL A 161 -0.71 10.71 -10.08
C VAL A 161 0.65 11.09 -9.49
N PRO A 162 0.97 10.68 -8.24
CA PRO A 162 2.17 11.12 -7.53
C PRO A 162 3.51 10.74 -8.19
N TRP A 163 3.53 9.71 -9.01
CA TRP A 163 4.76 9.22 -9.67
C TRP A 163 4.99 9.74 -11.10
N GLU A 164 4.03 10.48 -11.67
CA GLU A 164 4.12 11.02 -13.03
C GLU A 164 4.31 12.54 -13.07
N GLY A 165 3.99 13.23 -11.97
CA GLY A 165 4.03 14.68 -11.92
C GLY A 165 5.38 15.27 -11.50
N GLN A 166 5.56 16.56 -11.79
CA GLN A 166 6.69 17.33 -11.32
C GLN A 166 6.51 17.75 -9.87
N TRP A 167 7.53 17.55 -9.03
CA TRP A 167 7.54 18.05 -7.66
C TRP A 167 7.90 19.53 -7.59
N TRP A 168 7.21 20.23 -6.70
CA TRP A 168 7.35 21.67 -6.48
C TRP A 168 7.47 21.94 -4.98
N THR A 169 8.14 23.05 -4.65
CA THR A 169 8.08 23.67 -3.32
C THR A 169 7.60 25.10 -3.45
N CYS A 170 6.70 25.55 -2.55
CA CYS A 170 6.22 26.94 -2.51
C CYS A 170 6.31 27.47 -1.08
N ARG A 171 6.89 28.66 -0.93
CA ARG A 171 6.91 29.40 0.32
C ARG A 171 5.57 30.11 0.51
N LEU A 172 4.95 29.97 1.68
CA LEU A 172 3.60 30.51 1.93
C LEU A 172 3.56 32.01 2.26
N SER A 173 4.69 32.64 2.64
CA SER A 173 4.74 34.07 2.91
C SER A 173 4.55 34.95 1.67
N ASP A 174 5.12 34.54 0.57
CA ASP A 174 5.14 35.29 -0.71
C ASP A 174 4.60 34.50 -1.91
N TYR A 175 4.37 33.19 -1.74
CA TYR A 175 3.95 32.25 -2.78
C TYR A 175 4.98 32.09 -3.92
N THR A 176 6.26 32.25 -3.59
CA THR A 176 7.33 31.90 -4.52
C THR A 176 7.44 30.39 -4.65
N CYS A 177 7.21 29.86 -5.85
CA CYS A 177 7.26 28.44 -6.17
C CYS A 177 8.50 28.13 -7.01
N SER A 178 9.12 26.98 -6.79
CA SER A 178 10.23 26.44 -7.58
C SER A 178 10.11 24.93 -7.73
N ARG A 179 10.66 24.42 -8.85
CA ARG A 179 10.70 22.97 -9.07
C ARG A 179 11.65 22.32 -8.07
N LEU A 180 11.20 21.20 -7.53
CA LEU A 180 12.05 20.28 -6.80
C LEU A 180 12.51 19.21 -7.78
N ASP A 181 13.82 19.05 -7.90
CA ASP A 181 14.38 17.85 -8.50
C ASP A 181 14.46 16.81 -7.37
N PRO A 182 13.56 15.80 -7.31
CA PRO A 182 13.68 14.77 -6.32
C PRO A 182 14.97 14.04 -6.65
N ARG A 183 15.99 14.22 -5.82
CA ARG A 183 17.11 13.26 -5.79
C ARG A 183 16.44 11.92 -5.51
N LEU A 184 16.31 11.08 -6.54
CA LEU A 184 15.76 9.75 -6.40
C LEU A 184 16.63 9.05 -5.38
N PRO A 185 16.11 8.76 -4.17
CA PRO A 185 16.83 7.90 -3.26
C PRO A 185 17.11 6.59 -4.00
N CYS A 186 18.14 5.90 -3.61
CA CYS A 186 18.51 4.59 -4.11
C CYS A 186 17.32 3.81 -4.65
N GLN A 187 17.38 3.42 -5.90
CA GLN A 187 16.26 3.02 -6.73
C GLN A 187 15.41 1.90 -6.14
N PRO A 188 14.08 1.99 -6.23
CA PRO A 188 13.24 0.85 -5.96
C PRO A 188 13.54 -0.25 -6.98
N ARG A 189 13.68 -1.48 -6.51
CA ARG A 189 13.75 -2.67 -7.37
C ARG A 189 12.44 -2.80 -8.14
N GLY A 190 12.51 -2.95 -9.45
CA GLY A 190 11.32 -3.28 -10.25
C GLY A 190 10.71 -4.58 -9.75
N PHE A 191 9.46 -4.56 -9.31
CA PHE A 191 8.78 -5.68 -8.63
C PHE A 191 9.59 -6.38 -7.51
N GLY A 192 10.62 -5.70 -6.98
CA GLY A 192 11.40 -6.14 -5.82
C GLY A 192 12.43 -7.24 -6.07
N VAL A 193 12.56 -7.80 -7.28
CA VAL A 193 13.33 -9.02 -7.52
C VAL A 193 14.47 -8.88 -8.55
N VAL A 194 14.46 -7.84 -9.38
CA VAL A 194 15.52 -7.51 -10.34
C VAL A 194 15.68 -6.00 -10.44
N ARG A 195 16.94 -5.52 -10.33
CA ARG A 195 17.22 -4.09 -10.45
C ARG A 195 17.18 -3.63 -11.91
N ASP A 196 16.68 -2.43 -12.11
CA ASP A 196 16.87 -1.74 -13.38
C ASP A 196 18.25 -1.06 -13.40
N LEU A 197 19.20 -1.64 -14.11
CA LEU A 197 20.57 -1.13 -14.20
C LEU A 197 20.72 0.03 -15.20
N GLU A 198 19.70 0.32 -16.01
CA GLU A 198 19.70 1.47 -16.94
C GLU A 198 19.41 2.77 -16.21
N VAL A 199 18.73 2.69 -15.08
CA VAL A 199 18.48 3.87 -14.24
C VAL A 199 19.72 4.13 -13.39
N PRO A 200 20.31 5.33 -13.43
CA PRO A 200 21.52 5.65 -12.67
C PRO A 200 21.30 5.47 -11.17
N ALA A 201 22.06 4.57 -10.54
CA ALA A 201 22.07 4.46 -9.08
C ALA A 201 22.72 5.71 -8.46
N ASP A 202 22.25 6.11 -7.28
CA ASP A 202 22.94 7.11 -6.47
C ASP A 202 24.30 6.54 -6.01
N ARG A 203 25.37 6.98 -6.67
CA ARG A 203 26.75 6.58 -6.39
C ARG A 203 27.45 7.53 -5.42
N SER A 204 26.74 8.45 -4.80
CA SER A 204 27.33 9.36 -3.81
C SER A 204 27.98 8.56 -2.68
N PRO A 205 29.17 8.99 -2.20
CA PRO A 205 29.80 8.37 -1.05
C PRO A 205 28.89 8.36 0.18
N ARG A 206 28.97 7.32 0.99
CA ARG A 206 28.22 7.18 2.24
C ARG A 206 29.14 7.50 3.41
N GLN A 207 28.87 8.65 4.06
CA GLN A 207 29.65 9.08 5.23
C GLN A 207 29.35 8.22 6.46
N SER A 208 30.40 7.99 7.27
CA SER A 208 30.28 7.38 8.59
C SER A 208 29.49 8.27 9.56
N PRO A 209 28.86 7.73 10.61
CA PRO A 209 28.12 8.51 11.62
C PRO A 209 28.94 9.62 12.29
N ASP A 210 30.27 9.39 12.50
CA ASP A 210 31.18 10.40 13.05
C ASP A 210 31.69 11.42 12.01
N GLY A 211 31.32 11.25 10.74
CA GLY A 211 31.72 12.11 9.63
C GLY A 211 33.20 12.02 9.22
N GLN A 212 33.98 11.09 9.77
CA GLN A 212 35.43 11.03 9.50
C GLN A 212 35.77 10.20 8.25
N TRP A 213 34.90 9.31 7.86
CA TRP A 213 35.10 8.39 6.75
C TRP A 213 33.97 8.45 5.73
N GLU A 214 34.27 8.12 4.48
CA GLU A 214 33.26 7.87 3.46
C GLU A 214 33.57 6.59 2.69
N VAL A 215 32.51 5.79 2.43
CA VAL A 215 32.55 4.59 1.61
C VAL A 215 31.98 4.90 0.24
N LEU A 216 32.64 4.38 -0.77
CA LEU A 216 32.21 4.47 -2.18
C LEU A 216 32.47 3.15 -2.91
N ILE A 217 31.83 2.98 -4.03
CA ILE A 217 32.08 1.85 -4.93
C ILE A 217 33.00 2.34 -6.05
N ASN A 218 34.17 1.75 -6.13
CA ASN A 218 35.18 2.01 -7.16
C ASN A 218 35.39 0.77 -8.01
N ASN A 219 35.12 0.84 -9.30
CA ASN A 219 35.23 -0.28 -10.22
C ASN A 219 34.62 -1.58 -9.65
N PHE A 220 33.30 -1.48 -9.25
CA PHE A 220 32.52 -2.56 -8.65
C PHE A 220 32.94 -3.02 -7.26
N ASN A 221 34.03 -2.50 -6.71
CA ASN A 221 34.62 -2.88 -5.43
C ASN A 221 34.40 -1.77 -4.37
N VAL A 222 34.39 -2.21 -3.12
CA VAL A 222 34.25 -1.33 -1.96
C VAL A 222 35.56 -0.63 -1.68
N ALA A 223 35.50 0.68 -1.48
CA ALA A 223 36.63 1.50 -1.11
C ALA A 223 36.24 2.53 -0.03
N VAL A 224 37.20 2.93 0.77
CA VAL A 224 37.03 3.90 1.85
C VAL A 224 38.12 4.96 1.80
N ARG A 225 37.81 6.19 2.20
CA ARG A 225 38.79 7.26 2.40
C ARG A 225 38.37 8.21 3.54
N PRO A 226 39.31 8.93 4.13
CA PRO A 226 38.96 10.02 5.07
C PRO A 226 38.19 11.14 4.36
N THR A 227 37.16 11.69 5.01
CA THR A 227 36.40 12.85 4.49
C THR A 227 37.24 14.13 4.39
N SER A 228 38.30 14.25 5.21
CA SER A 228 39.28 15.32 5.14
C SER A 228 40.19 15.28 3.90
N GLY A 229 40.05 14.27 3.07
CA GLY A 229 40.93 14.00 1.94
C GLY A 229 42.06 13.01 2.33
N GLY A 230 42.50 12.24 1.35
CA GLY A 230 43.53 11.20 1.55
C GLY A 230 43.45 10.11 0.50
N PRO A 231 44.35 9.12 0.55
CA PRO A 231 44.35 8.04 -0.40
C PRO A 231 43.12 7.16 -0.26
N LEU A 232 42.63 6.67 -1.40
CA LEU A 232 41.57 5.67 -1.45
C LEU A 232 42.12 4.32 -1.04
N VAL A 233 41.53 3.66 -0.05
CA VAL A 233 41.84 2.32 0.40
C VAL A 233 40.80 1.36 -0.15
N ILE A 234 41.25 0.42 -0.99
CA ILE A 234 40.38 -0.63 -1.55
C ILE A 234 40.22 -1.73 -0.51
N LEU A 235 38.96 -2.03 -0.15
CA LEU A 235 38.59 -3.02 0.86
C LEU A 235 38.20 -4.38 0.24
N SER A 236 37.80 -4.43 -1.03
CA SER A 236 37.48 -5.66 -1.75
C SER A 236 38.10 -5.70 -3.13
N THR A 237 38.33 -6.91 -3.65
CA THR A 237 38.89 -7.17 -5.00
C THR A 237 38.07 -8.20 -5.77
N ASP A 238 36.91 -8.60 -5.24
CA ASP A 238 36.05 -9.66 -5.77
C ASP A 238 34.80 -9.11 -6.48
N GLY A 239 34.71 -7.78 -6.65
CA GLY A 239 33.66 -7.09 -7.40
C GLY A 239 33.94 -7.10 -8.91
N SER A 240 32.86 -7.24 -9.70
CA SER A 240 32.86 -7.17 -11.17
C SER A 240 31.51 -6.69 -11.68
N GLU A 241 31.37 -6.42 -12.99
CA GLU A 241 30.10 -6.04 -13.61
C GLU A 241 28.95 -7.04 -13.30
N GLY A 242 29.25 -8.35 -13.36
CA GLY A 242 28.29 -9.41 -13.05
C GLY A 242 28.23 -9.82 -11.57
N ASN A 243 28.91 -9.11 -10.68
CA ASN A 243 28.95 -9.39 -9.24
C ASN A 243 29.48 -8.16 -8.51
N PHE A 244 28.63 -7.15 -8.32
CA PHE A 244 29.03 -5.82 -7.85
C PHE A 244 28.53 -5.53 -6.42
N TYR A 245 29.20 -4.61 -5.74
CA TYR A 245 28.73 -4.08 -4.48
C TYR A 245 27.73 -2.93 -4.72
N ASP A 246 26.57 -3.02 -4.06
CA ASP A 246 25.49 -2.05 -4.22
C ASP A 246 25.68 -0.82 -3.32
N PRO A 247 25.96 0.38 -3.86
CA PRO A 247 26.18 1.58 -3.07
C PRO A 247 24.96 1.97 -2.23
N CYS A 248 23.75 1.55 -2.66
CA CYS A 248 22.49 1.84 -1.99
C CYS A 248 22.25 0.98 -0.75
N SER A 249 22.96 -0.13 -0.64
CA SER A 249 22.85 -1.06 0.48
C SER A 249 23.83 -0.79 1.62
N ILE A 250 24.75 0.16 1.47
CA ILE A 250 25.76 0.48 2.48
C ILE A 250 25.09 1.04 3.74
N VAL A 251 25.30 0.39 4.88
CA VAL A 251 24.83 0.82 6.19
C VAL A 251 25.98 0.77 7.20
N TRP A 252 26.38 1.92 7.69
CA TRP A 252 27.40 2.04 8.72
C TRP A 252 26.91 1.54 10.08
N ALA A 253 27.81 0.89 10.83
CA ALA A 253 27.59 0.66 12.25
C ALA A 253 27.67 1.97 13.04
N PRO A 254 26.94 2.09 14.16
CA PRO A 254 26.94 3.31 14.99
C PRO A 254 28.32 3.75 15.47
N ASP A 255 29.26 2.82 15.66
CA ASP A 255 30.64 3.09 16.10
C ASP A 255 31.57 3.62 15.00
N SER A 256 31.08 3.75 13.76
CA SER A 256 31.86 4.21 12.58
C SER A 256 33.10 3.37 12.23
N LYS A 257 33.24 2.16 12.80
CA LYS A 257 34.41 1.29 12.58
C LYS A 257 34.18 0.22 11.52
N LYS A 258 32.93 -0.03 11.18
CA LYS A 258 32.53 -1.04 10.21
C LYS A 258 31.23 -0.66 9.53
N PHE A 259 30.92 -1.34 8.42
CA PHE A 259 29.65 -1.20 7.70
C PHE A 259 29.27 -2.52 7.05
N ALA A 260 27.99 -2.68 6.73
CA ALA A 260 27.45 -3.77 5.94
C ALA A 260 27.03 -3.29 4.55
N VAL A 261 27.13 -4.18 3.58
CA VAL A 261 26.76 -3.91 2.18
C VAL A 261 26.35 -5.21 1.50
N TYR A 262 25.47 -5.15 0.52
CA TYR A 262 25.15 -6.30 -0.33
C TYR A 262 26.09 -6.35 -1.54
N ARG A 263 26.68 -7.53 -1.78
CA ARG A 263 27.26 -7.92 -3.05
C ARG A 263 26.17 -8.58 -3.88
N VAL A 264 25.97 -8.12 -5.12
CA VAL A 264 24.81 -8.47 -5.95
C VAL A 264 25.28 -9.16 -7.21
N ARG A 265 24.75 -10.35 -7.46
CA ARG A 265 24.79 -11.01 -8.76
C ARG A 265 23.46 -10.73 -9.45
N PRO A 266 23.44 -9.96 -10.55
CA PRO A 266 22.21 -9.60 -11.25
C PRO A 266 21.46 -10.82 -11.78
N GLY A 267 20.14 -10.79 -11.66
CA GLY A 267 19.25 -11.76 -12.25
C GLY A 267 19.04 -11.56 -13.75
N TYR A 268 18.16 -12.38 -14.33
CA TYR A 268 17.81 -12.26 -15.74
C TYR A 268 16.87 -11.08 -15.98
N ARG A 269 17.29 -10.17 -16.86
CA ARG A 269 16.56 -8.94 -17.20
C ARG A 269 15.59 -9.22 -18.34
N ARG A 270 14.42 -9.77 -18.01
CA ARG A 270 13.39 -10.05 -19.01
C ARG A 270 12.65 -8.78 -19.38
N LEU A 271 12.67 -8.44 -20.66
CA LEU A 271 11.82 -7.42 -21.24
C LEU A 271 10.51 -8.06 -21.74
N VAL A 272 9.40 -7.50 -21.35
CA VAL A 272 8.08 -7.78 -21.92
C VAL A 272 7.74 -6.66 -22.89
N HIS A 273 7.33 -7.07 -24.09
CA HIS A 273 6.97 -6.16 -25.17
C HIS A 273 5.45 -6.01 -25.21
N TYR A 274 4.98 -4.79 -25.35
CA TYR A 274 3.56 -4.52 -25.52
C TYR A 274 3.33 -3.36 -26.50
N ILE A 275 2.12 -3.27 -27.02
CA ILE A 275 1.74 -2.27 -28.01
C ILE A 275 0.69 -1.35 -27.37
N GLU A 276 0.97 -0.07 -27.34
CA GLU A 276 -0.02 0.97 -27.13
C GLU A 276 -0.70 1.23 -28.48
N SER A 277 -1.88 0.63 -28.66
CA SER A 277 -2.55 0.58 -29.98
C SER A 277 -3.15 1.93 -30.40
N ALA A 278 -3.46 2.81 -29.46
CA ALA A 278 -4.05 4.13 -29.70
C ALA A 278 -3.41 5.15 -28.74
N PRO A 279 -2.16 5.58 -28.99
CA PRO A 279 -1.53 6.63 -28.20
C PRO A 279 -2.19 7.98 -28.46
N ASP A 280 -2.24 8.84 -27.43
CA ASP A 280 -2.89 10.16 -27.54
C ASP A 280 -2.10 11.18 -28.38
N ASP A 281 -0.79 10.95 -28.57
CA ASP A 281 0.13 11.90 -29.20
C ASP A 281 0.51 11.53 -30.64
N GLN A 282 0.07 10.37 -31.16
CA GLN A 282 0.34 9.95 -32.54
C GLN A 282 -0.71 8.97 -33.07
N ILE A 283 -0.84 8.89 -34.41
CA ILE A 283 -1.78 7.97 -35.07
C ILE A 283 -1.28 6.53 -35.06
N GLN A 284 0.04 6.34 -35.18
CA GLN A 284 0.63 4.99 -35.24
C GLN A 284 0.76 4.38 -33.86
N PRO A 285 0.53 3.08 -33.71
CA PRO A 285 0.79 2.38 -32.46
C PRO A 285 2.24 2.53 -31.97
N LYS A 286 2.44 2.56 -30.66
CA LYS A 286 3.76 2.58 -30.04
C LYS A 286 4.14 1.19 -29.56
N HIS A 287 5.36 0.77 -29.88
CA HIS A 287 5.99 -0.39 -29.27
C HIS A 287 6.72 0.04 -28.00
N LEU A 288 6.34 -0.56 -26.88
CA LEU A 288 6.89 -0.28 -25.56
C LEU A 288 7.48 -1.56 -24.96
N THR A 289 8.44 -1.40 -24.05
CA THR A 289 9.03 -2.49 -23.29
C THR A 289 9.04 -2.14 -21.81
N MET A 290 8.94 -3.16 -20.96
CA MET A 290 9.11 -3.02 -19.53
C MET A 290 9.88 -4.21 -18.97
N LEU A 291 10.69 -3.97 -17.94
CA LEU A 291 11.35 -5.02 -17.20
C LEU A 291 10.31 -5.77 -16.36
N TYR A 292 10.09 -7.06 -16.66
CA TYR A 292 9.06 -7.86 -16.01
C TYR A 292 9.51 -9.32 -15.82
N PRO A 293 10.17 -9.63 -14.68
CA PRO A 293 10.57 -11.01 -14.37
C PRO A 293 9.34 -11.93 -14.31
N LYS A 294 9.46 -13.11 -14.93
CA LYS A 294 8.42 -14.14 -14.90
C LYS A 294 8.77 -15.22 -13.88
N PRO A 295 7.78 -15.98 -13.39
CA PRO A 295 8.05 -17.18 -12.59
C PRO A 295 9.06 -18.10 -13.27
N GLY A 296 10.09 -18.52 -12.53
CA GLY A 296 11.20 -19.32 -13.06
C GLY A 296 12.43 -18.53 -13.53
N ASP A 297 12.32 -17.22 -13.77
CA ASP A 297 13.50 -16.41 -14.10
C ASP A 297 14.47 -16.30 -12.91
N VAL A 298 15.74 -16.17 -13.23
CA VAL A 298 16.77 -15.90 -12.22
C VAL A 298 16.58 -14.48 -11.69
N VAL A 299 16.43 -14.33 -10.37
CA VAL A 299 16.34 -13.04 -9.68
C VAL A 299 17.72 -12.58 -9.22
N ASP A 300 17.84 -11.31 -8.79
CA ASP A 300 19.08 -10.81 -8.19
C ASP A 300 19.43 -11.66 -6.96
N LEU A 301 20.67 -12.12 -6.89
CA LEU A 301 21.20 -12.79 -5.71
C LEU A 301 22.01 -11.80 -4.89
N GLU A 302 21.52 -11.47 -3.71
CA GLU A 302 22.18 -10.58 -2.75
C GLU A 302 22.94 -11.41 -1.72
N GLN A 303 24.19 -11.04 -1.49
CA GLN A 303 25.06 -11.63 -0.47
C GLN A 303 25.49 -10.53 0.51
N PRO A 304 25.11 -10.62 1.78
CA PRO A 304 25.53 -9.65 2.79
C PRO A 304 27.02 -9.83 3.10
N VAL A 305 27.74 -8.71 3.19
CA VAL A 305 29.16 -8.66 3.53
C VAL A 305 29.39 -7.54 4.53
N ILE A 306 30.24 -7.77 5.52
CA ILE A 306 30.65 -6.76 6.49
C ILE A 306 32.10 -6.39 6.22
N PHE A 307 32.44 -5.11 6.37
CA PHE A 307 33.79 -4.59 6.27
C PHE A 307 34.19 -3.87 7.56
N ASP A 308 35.32 -4.27 8.17
CA ASP A 308 36.03 -3.44 9.13
C ASP A 308 36.96 -2.48 8.36
N ILE A 309 37.08 -1.25 8.82
CA ILE A 309 37.93 -0.25 8.15
C ILE A 309 39.36 -0.19 8.75
N ASN A 310 39.53 -0.58 10.01
CA ASN A 310 40.82 -0.57 10.68
C ASN A 310 40.92 -1.67 11.76
N PRO A 311 41.68 -2.78 11.53
CA PRO A 311 42.33 -3.09 10.27
C PRO A 311 41.34 -3.42 9.16
N ALA A 312 41.68 -3.10 7.90
CA ALA A 312 40.86 -3.41 6.74
C ALA A 312 40.63 -4.93 6.62
N ARG A 313 39.36 -5.34 6.71
CA ARG A 313 39.00 -6.76 6.67
C ARG A 313 37.58 -6.94 6.10
N GLN A 314 37.47 -7.88 5.18
CA GLN A 314 36.20 -8.37 4.65
C GLN A 314 35.73 -9.57 5.49
N ILE A 315 34.46 -9.58 5.88
CA ILE A 315 33.80 -10.64 6.65
C ILE A 315 32.63 -11.15 5.83
N ASN A 316 32.76 -12.33 5.27
CA ASN A 316 31.69 -13.01 4.55
C ASN A 316 30.79 -13.75 5.53
N LEU A 317 29.49 -13.75 5.29
CA LEU A 317 28.52 -14.44 6.12
C LEU A 317 28.25 -15.85 5.56
N ALA A 318 28.02 -16.80 6.46
CA ALA A 318 27.45 -18.08 6.09
C ALA A 318 26.00 -17.93 5.68
N ASP A 319 25.59 -18.53 4.57
CA ASP A 319 24.27 -18.36 3.94
C ASP A 319 23.29 -19.52 4.17
N ASP A 320 23.66 -20.48 5.00
CA ASP A 320 22.85 -21.68 5.31
C ASP A 320 21.45 -21.34 5.83
N LEU A 321 21.28 -20.20 6.53
CA LEU A 321 20.01 -19.77 7.11
C LEU A 321 19.13 -18.95 6.16
N PHE A 322 19.66 -18.51 5.00
CA PHE A 322 18.92 -17.72 4.02
C PHE A 322 19.18 -18.19 2.57
N PRO A 323 19.03 -19.51 2.29
CA PRO A 323 19.22 -20.05 0.95
C PRO A 323 18.14 -19.53 -0.01
N ASN A 324 18.51 -19.34 -1.28
CA ASN A 324 17.59 -18.95 -2.36
C ASN A 324 16.67 -17.76 -2.00
N PRO A 325 17.21 -16.60 -1.62
CA PRO A 325 16.42 -15.46 -1.22
C PRO A 325 15.60 -14.91 -2.39
N LEU A 326 14.35 -14.54 -2.12
CA LEU A 326 13.57 -13.66 -2.98
C LEU A 326 13.94 -12.21 -2.69
N THR A 327 13.99 -11.87 -1.41
CA THR A 327 14.39 -10.54 -0.94
C THR A 327 15.14 -10.64 0.38
N LEU A 328 16.11 -9.74 0.55
CA LEU A 328 16.71 -9.41 1.84
C LEU A 328 16.37 -7.96 2.18
N SER A 329 16.07 -7.67 3.45
CA SER A 329 15.77 -6.29 3.89
C SER A 329 17.05 -5.46 4.05
N ARG A 330 16.87 -4.16 4.32
CA ARG A 330 17.99 -3.30 4.74
C ARG A 330 18.59 -3.81 6.05
N PHE A 331 19.89 -3.61 6.23
CA PHE A 331 20.58 -3.90 7.50
C PHE A 331 20.16 -2.96 8.62
N GLU A 332 19.98 -3.50 9.81
CA GLU A 332 19.70 -2.77 11.04
C GLU A 332 20.75 -3.13 12.09
N TRP A 333 21.61 -2.18 12.43
CA TRP A 333 22.64 -2.35 13.45
C TRP A 333 22.07 -2.17 14.85
N ARG A 334 22.54 -3.01 15.79
CA ARG A 334 22.37 -2.72 17.21
C ARG A 334 23.20 -1.51 17.61
N ALA A 335 22.74 -0.75 18.62
CA ALA A 335 23.42 0.47 19.08
C ALA A 335 24.88 0.22 19.56
N ASP A 336 25.18 -0.99 20.04
CA ASP A 336 26.51 -1.40 20.48
C ASP A 336 27.43 -1.84 19.32
N SER A 337 26.97 -1.84 18.08
CA SER A 337 27.72 -2.21 16.88
C SER A 337 28.27 -3.65 16.86
N ARG A 338 27.83 -4.53 17.79
CA ARG A 338 28.30 -5.93 17.87
C ARG A 338 27.53 -6.86 16.97
N THR A 339 26.27 -6.55 16.75
CA THR A 339 25.39 -7.35 15.88
C THR A 339 24.59 -6.46 14.95
N LEU A 340 24.17 -7.03 13.85
CA LEU A 340 23.17 -6.45 12.95
C LEU A 340 22.12 -7.49 12.60
N THR A 341 20.96 -7.03 12.13
CA THR A 341 19.89 -7.90 11.65
C THR A 341 19.48 -7.53 10.23
N PHE A 342 18.94 -8.50 9.51
CA PHE A 342 18.19 -8.31 8.28
C PHE A 342 17.09 -9.36 8.19
N GLU A 343 16.05 -9.06 7.41
CA GLU A 343 14.94 -9.98 7.17
C GLU A 343 15.13 -10.70 5.85
N TYR A 344 14.83 -11.99 5.85
CA TYR A 344 14.94 -12.90 4.72
C TYR A 344 13.57 -13.46 4.37
N ASN A 345 13.19 -13.30 3.10
CA ASN A 345 12.02 -13.95 2.51
C ASN A 345 12.50 -14.94 1.45
N GLN A 346 12.20 -16.21 1.62
CA GLN A 346 12.57 -17.27 0.70
C GLN A 346 11.77 -17.14 -0.62
N ARG A 347 12.42 -17.42 -1.74
CA ARG A 347 11.72 -17.58 -3.01
C ARG A 347 10.77 -18.77 -2.92
N GLY A 348 9.47 -18.52 -3.16
CA GLY A 348 8.37 -19.47 -2.95
C GLY A 348 7.58 -19.19 -1.68
N HIS A 349 8.05 -18.28 -0.82
CA HIS A 349 7.32 -17.80 0.37
C HIS A 349 6.97 -18.88 1.41
N GLN A 350 7.81 -19.92 1.57
CA GLN A 350 7.65 -20.92 2.63
C GLN A 350 8.37 -20.54 3.92
N VAL A 351 9.44 -19.74 3.82
CA VAL A 351 10.26 -19.37 4.97
C VAL A 351 10.45 -17.87 5.02
N TYR A 352 10.22 -17.30 6.20
CA TYR A 352 10.56 -15.91 6.52
C TYR A 352 11.35 -15.88 7.82
N ARG A 353 12.51 -15.21 7.83
CA ARG A 353 13.39 -15.16 9.01
C ARG A 353 13.90 -13.76 9.29
N VAL A 354 14.06 -13.45 10.56
CA VAL A 354 14.95 -12.38 11.02
C VAL A 354 16.29 -13.02 11.32
N ILE A 355 17.30 -12.67 10.54
CA ILE A 355 18.68 -13.18 10.70
C ILE A 355 19.46 -12.16 11.51
N GLU A 356 20.07 -12.59 12.61
CA GLU A 356 21.03 -11.81 13.38
C GLU A 356 22.45 -12.29 13.06
N VAL A 357 23.35 -11.33 12.89
CA VAL A 357 24.76 -11.56 12.51
C VAL A 357 25.68 -11.00 13.59
N GLU A 358 26.63 -11.80 14.05
CA GLU A 358 27.74 -11.32 14.87
C GLU A 358 28.76 -10.61 13.97
N ALA A 359 28.92 -9.29 14.16
CA ALA A 359 29.65 -8.44 13.23
C ALA A 359 31.15 -8.75 13.12
N THR A 360 31.75 -9.40 14.13
CA THR A 360 33.19 -9.71 14.15
C THR A 360 33.54 -11.03 13.47
N THR A 361 32.63 -11.98 13.47
CA THR A 361 32.86 -13.35 12.96
C THR A 361 32.07 -13.66 11.69
N GLY A 362 30.99 -12.89 11.39
CA GLY A 362 30.05 -13.21 10.34
C GLY A 362 29.11 -14.40 10.68
N ARG A 363 29.14 -14.91 11.93
CA ARG A 363 28.28 -15.99 12.36
C ARG A 363 26.82 -15.52 12.39
N THR A 364 25.93 -16.33 11.82
CA THR A 364 24.51 -16.06 11.69
C THR A 364 23.68 -16.93 12.63
N ARG A 365 22.53 -16.42 13.08
CA ARG A 365 21.46 -17.18 13.71
C ARG A 365 20.10 -16.69 13.27
N ALA A 366 19.11 -17.58 13.20
CA ALA A 366 17.72 -17.18 13.02
C ALA A 366 17.18 -16.72 14.37
N LEU A 367 16.95 -15.40 14.50
CA LEU A 367 16.35 -14.81 15.71
C LEU A 367 14.86 -15.08 15.76
N ILE A 368 14.18 -14.95 14.62
CA ILE A 368 12.76 -15.30 14.43
C ILE A 368 12.67 -16.14 13.16
N SER A 369 11.85 -17.21 13.18
CA SER A 369 11.54 -18.02 11.99
C SER A 369 10.03 -18.23 11.90
N GLU A 370 9.48 -17.97 10.70
CA GLU A 370 8.10 -18.26 10.33
C GLU A 370 8.14 -19.26 9.15
N GLU A 371 7.60 -20.45 9.37
CA GLU A 371 7.61 -21.56 8.42
C GLU A 371 6.20 -22.20 8.36
N PRO A 372 5.20 -21.46 7.83
CA PRO A 372 3.85 -21.97 7.71
C PRO A 372 3.78 -23.10 6.69
N GLU A 373 2.87 -24.05 6.88
CA GLU A 373 2.62 -25.15 5.93
C GLU A 373 2.12 -24.68 4.56
N THR A 374 1.58 -23.47 4.47
CA THR A 374 0.98 -22.93 3.26
C THR A 374 1.84 -21.84 2.63
N PHE A 375 1.61 -20.59 2.98
CA PHE A 375 2.22 -19.43 2.33
C PHE A 375 2.48 -18.33 3.34
N ASN A 376 3.67 -17.75 3.31
CA ASN A 376 4.01 -16.57 4.09
C ASN A 376 3.71 -15.30 3.30
N GLY A 377 2.71 -14.52 3.72
CA GLY A 377 2.27 -13.30 3.04
C GLY A 377 3.26 -12.14 3.07
N GLY A 378 4.36 -12.26 3.83
CA GLY A 378 5.41 -11.24 3.91
C GLY A 378 4.99 -9.93 4.56
N ARG A 379 3.82 -9.88 5.20
CA ARG A 379 3.34 -8.71 5.95
C ARG A 379 3.68 -8.85 7.43
N HIS A 380 4.97 -8.86 7.73
CA HIS A 380 5.44 -8.84 9.11
C HIS A 380 5.68 -7.39 9.54
N PHE A 381 5.48 -7.15 10.83
CA PHE A 381 5.89 -5.92 11.49
C PHE A 381 6.86 -6.30 12.60
N ARG A 382 7.99 -5.64 12.64
CA ARG A 382 9.01 -5.77 13.67
C ARG A 382 9.24 -4.41 14.33
N TYR A 383 9.15 -4.38 15.64
CA TYR A 383 9.54 -3.23 16.43
C TYR A 383 10.44 -3.69 17.58
N GLU A 384 11.64 -3.14 17.64
CA GLU A 384 12.64 -3.50 18.64
C GLU A 384 12.61 -2.52 19.82
N ILE A 385 12.50 -3.07 21.00
CA ILE A 385 12.43 -2.37 22.28
C ILE A 385 13.77 -2.52 22.98
N ASP A 386 14.28 -1.44 23.58
CA ASP A 386 15.52 -1.40 24.36
C ASP A 386 16.69 -2.08 23.62
N ASN A 387 17.02 -1.55 22.43
CA ASN A 387 18.09 -2.08 21.56
C ASN A 387 17.93 -3.58 21.24
N GLY A 388 16.68 -4.04 21.07
CA GLY A 388 16.32 -5.40 20.70
C GLY A 388 16.31 -6.40 21.82
N ARG A 389 16.23 -6.00 23.09
CA ARG A 389 15.99 -6.94 24.22
C ARG A 389 14.62 -7.60 24.14
N GLU A 390 13.63 -6.87 23.65
CA GLU A 390 12.32 -7.38 23.31
C GLU A 390 11.94 -6.97 21.89
N ILE A 391 11.10 -7.75 21.25
CA ILE A 391 10.63 -7.47 19.88
C ILE A 391 9.11 -7.66 19.87
N ILE A 392 8.39 -6.65 19.39
CA ILE A 392 6.98 -6.81 18.98
C ILE A 392 7.00 -7.36 17.57
N TRP A 393 6.37 -8.49 17.39
CA TRP A 393 6.33 -9.24 16.14
C TRP A 393 4.91 -9.55 15.71
N LEU A 394 4.58 -9.30 14.45
CA LEU A 394 3.28 -9.62 13.85
C LEU A 394 3.39 -10.92 13.08
N SER A 395 2.57 -11.92 13.45
CA SER A 395 2.67 -13.31 12.97
C SER A 395 1.31 -13.96 12.79
N GLU A 396 1.21 -14.90 11.86
CA GLU A 396 0.03 -15.74 11.58
C GLU A 396 0.14 -17.15 12.21
N ARG A 397 1.05 -17.37 13.16
CA ARG A 397 1.38 -18.69 13.73
C ARG A 397 0.24 -19.42 14.45
N ASP A 398 -0.82 -18.71 14.85
CA ASP A 398 -2.03 -19.30 15.44
C ASP A 398 -3.22 -19.38 14.46
N GLY A 399 -2.98 -19.10 13.17
CA GLY A 399 -4.00 -19.07 12.11
C GLY A 399 -4.64 -17.70 11.89
N TRP A 400 -4.33 -16.71 12.74
CA TRP A 400 -4.76 -15.32 12.63
C TRP A 400 -3.58 -14.36 12.72
N HIS A 401 -3.71 -13.17 12.19
CA HIS A 401 -2.64 -12.17 12.14
C HIS A 401 -2.59 -11.37 13.45
N HIS A 402 -1.71 -11.80 14.39
CA HIS A 402 -1.65 -11.29 15.75
C HIS A 402 -0.27 -10.80 16.18
N LEU A 403 -0.25 -9.97 17.22
CA LEU A 403 0.95 -9.44 17.84
C LEU A 403 1.48 -10.37 18.94
N TYR A 404 2.80 -10.55 18.93
CA TYR A 404 3.55 -11.33 19.91
C TYR A 404 4.68 -10.49 20.50
N LEU A 405 4.95 -10.68 21.79
CA LEU A 405 6.16 -10.17 22.43
C LEU A 405 7.22 -11.28 22.43
N ILE A 406 8.38 -11.01 21.84
CA ILE A 406 9.48 -11.95 21.68
C ILE A 406 10.66 -11.49 22.53
N ASP A 407 11.35 -12.42 23.17
CA ASP A 407 12.63 -12.20 23.82
C ASP A 407 13.72 -12.05 22.75
N GLY A 408 14.33 -10.90 22.64
CA GLY A 408 15.28 -10.57 21.58
C GLY A 408 16.64 -11.26 21.71
N GLN A 409 16.96 -11.88 22.87
CA GLN A 409 18.18 -12.66 23.03
C GLN A 409 17.99 -14.10 22.58
N THR A 410 16.85 -14.69 22.93
CA THR A 410 16.59 -16.12 22.69
C THR A 410 15.71 -16.40 21.46
N GLY A 411 15.00 -15.38 20.93
CA GLY A 411 13.99 -15.53 19.88
C GLY A 411 12.70 -16.21 20.33
N LYS A 412 12.54 -16.49 21.63
CA LYS A 412 11.35 -17.16 22.17
C LYS A 412 10.22 -16.18 22.40
N VAL A 413 8.97 -16.66 22.14
CA VAL A 413 7.77 -15.91 22.48
C VAL A 413 7.65 -15.79 24.01
N LYS A 414 7.55 -14.57 24.53
CA LYS A 414 7.25 -14.26 25.92
C LYS A 414 5.76 -14.37 26.20
N ASN A 415 4.95 -13.74 25.35
CA ASN A 415 3.48 -13.86 25.36
C ASN A 415 2.88 -13.44 24.02
N GLN A 416 1.67 -13.87 23.76
CA GLN A 416 0.81 -13.35 22.70
C GLN A 416 0.10 -12.10 23.22
N ILE A 417 0.21 -10.99 22.50
CA ILE A 417 -0.37 -9.69 22.90
C ILE A 417 -1.83 -9.60 22.45
N THR A 418 -2.13 -9.94 21.20
CA THR A 418 -3.50 -9.98 20.66
C THR A 418 -3.90 -11.38 20.30
N LYS A 419 -5.19 -11.74 20.46
CA LYS A 419 -5.70 -13.10 20.20
C LYS A 419 -7.18 -13.09 19.84
N GLY A 420 -7.64 -14.11 19.13
CA GLY A 420 -9.05 -14.28 18.74
C GLY A 420 -9.22 -14.51 17.25
N GLU A 421 -10.47 -14.64 16.78
CA GLU A 421 -10.81 -14.88 15.38
C GLU A 421 -10.94 -13.56 14.61
N TRP A 422 -9.87 -12.78 14.59
CA TRP A 422 -9.78 -11.47 13.93
C TRP A 422 -8.31 -11.15 13.59
N VAL A 423 -8.07 -10.09 12.83
CA VAL A 423 -6.73 -9.77 12.32
C VAL A 423 -6.27 -8.36 12.69
N VAL A 424 -5.03 -8.22 13.10
CA VAL A 424 -4.31 -6.94 13.17
C VAL A 424 -3.99 -6.49 11.74
N ARG A 425 -4.29 -5.23 11.41
CA ARG A 425 -4.03 -4.63 10.09
C ARG A 425 -2.75 -3.82 10.05
N GLY A 426 -2.38 -3.21 11.17
CA GLY A 426 -1.17 -2.41 11.26
C GLY A 426 -0.97 -1.82 12.66
N ILE A 427 0.26 -1.43 12.94
CA ILE A 427 0.63 -0.74 14.17
C ILE A 427 0.77 0.75 13.86
N GLN A 428 0.18 1.58 14.70
CA GLN A 428 0.21 3.02 14.60
C GLN A 428 1.33 3.61 15.44
N GLN A 429 1.48 3.09 16.67
CA GLN A 429 2.46 3.59 17.64
C GLN A 429 2.79 2.53 18.68
N VAL A 430 4.02 2.56 19.16
CA VAL A 430 4.49 1.81 20.34
C VAL A 430 5.00 2.81 21.37
N ASP A 431 4.42 2.79 22.57
CA ASP A 431 4.92 3.55 23.74
C ASP A 431 5.68 2.58 24.66
N GLU A 432 6.99 2.60 24.56
CA GLU A 432 7.86 1.72 25.37
C GLU A 432 7.75 2.02 26.86
N LYS A 433 7.57 3.28 27.25
CA LYS A 433 7.49 3.70 28.65
C LYS A 433 6.21 3.23 29.32
N LYS A 434 5.07 3.38 28.64
CA LYS A 434 3.77 2.90 29.10
C LYS A 434 3.54 1.42 28.81
N ARG A 435 4.40 0.82 27.97
CA ARG A 435 4.27 -0.54 27.44
C ARG A 435 2.91 -0.75 26.78
N GLN A 436 2.56 0.13 25.84
CA GLN A 436 1.30 0.14 25.13
C GLN A 436 1.50 0.21 23.61
N ILE A 437 0.54 -0.37 22.88
CA ILE A 437 0.51 -0.39 21.41
C ILE A 437 -0.81 0.19 20.96
N TRP A 438 -0.77 1.14 20.02
CA TRP A 438 -1.91 1.59 19.22
C TRP A 438 -1.88 0.86 17.89
N PHE A 439 -2.98 0.23 17.54
CA PHE A 439 -3.04 -0.61 16.34
C PHE A 439 -4.42 -0.54 15.69
N SER A 440 -4.48 -0.93 14.42
CA SER A 440 -5.72 -1.13 13.68
C SER A 440 -5.99 -2.62 13.49
N ALA A 441 -7.27 -2.99 13.47
CA ALA A 441 -7.71 -4.36 13.31
C ALA A 441 -9.05 -4.46 12.58
N SER A 442 -9.34 -5.65 12.06
CA SER A 442 -10.58 -5.99 11.36
C SER A 442 -11.17 -7.28 11.90
N GLY A 443 -12.51 -7.38 11.93
CA GLY A 443 -13.22 -8.60 12.32
C GLY A 443 -13.45 -8.78 13.82
N LEU A 444 -13.06 -7.82 14.68
CA LEU A 444 -13.22 -7.95 16.14
C LEU A 444 -14.70 -7.91 16.59
N TYR A 445 -15.58 -7.24 15.84
CA TYR A 445 -16.99 -7.10 16.20
C TYR A 445 -17.84 -8.21 15.58
N PRO A 446 -18.37 -9.17 16.37
CA PRO A 446 -19.23 -10.22 15.83
C PRO A 446 -20.48 -9.66 15.12
N GLY A 447 -20.79 -10.20 13.96
CA GLY A 447 -21.98 -9.82 13.18
C GLY A 447 -21.91 -8.48 12.45
N LYS A 448 -20.79 -7.76 12.55
CA LYS A 448 -20.49 -6.59 11.70
C LYS A 448 -19.62 -6.99 10.53
N ASP A 449 -19.55 -6.11 9.52
CA ASP A 449 -18.71 -6.31 8.35
C ASP A 449 -17.23 -6.46 8.77
N PRO A 450 -16.62 -7.64 8.58
CA PRO A 450 -15.25 -7.92 9.01
C PRO A 450 -14.19 -7.18 8.19
N TYR A 451 -14.56 -6.49 7.10
CA TYR A 451 -13.63 -5.69 6.31
C TYR A 451 -13.44 -4.28 6.86
N PHE A 452 -14.31 -3.82 7.78
CA PHE A 452 -14.12 -2.53 8.42
C PHE A 452 -12.90 -2.54 9.33
N VAL A 453 -12.13 -1.47 9.24
CA VAL A 453 -10.94 -1.26 10.07
C VAL A 453 -11.32 -0.37 11.25
N HIS A 454 -11.01 -0.83 12.44
CA HIS A 454 -11.17 -0.09 13.68
C HIS A 454 -9.82 0.07 14.40
N TYR A 455 -9.74 1.03 15.31
CA TYR A 455 -8.51 1.37 16.01
C TYR A 455 -8.61 1.08 17.50
N TYR A 456 -7.50 0.60 18.06
CA TYR A 456 -7.43 0.06 19.41
C TYR A 456 -6.12 0.44 20.08
N ARG A 457 -6.10 0.32 21.40
CA ARG A 457 -4.89 0.35 22.23
C ARG A 457 -4.87 -0.89 23.14
N ILE A 458 -3.70 -1.47 23.36
CA ILE A 458 -3.49 -2.66 24.20
C ILE A 458 -2.15 -2.56 24.93
N ASN A 459 -2.05 -3.18 26.12
CA ASN A 459 -0.77 -3.33 26.82
C ASN A 459 0.06 -4.48 26.23
N PHE A 460 1.39 -4.46 26.41
CA PHE A 460 2.30 -5.50 25.91
C PHE A 460 2.01 -6.90 26.48
N ASP A 461 1.41 -6.98 27.66
CA ASP A 461 0.99 -8.27 28.28
C ASP A 461 -0.35 -8.80 27.74
N GLY A 462 -1.00 -8.06 26.84
CA GLY A 462 -2.29 -8.41 26.26
C GLY A 462 -3.50 -7.96 27.08
N SER A 463 -3.29 -7.28 28.20
CA SER A 463 -4.35 -6.68 29.00
C SER A 463 -4.77 -5.30 28.50
N GLY A 464 -5.91 -4.78 28.99
CA GLY A 464 -6.32 -3.40 28.80
C GLY A 464 -6.67 -3.04 27.36
N LEU A 465 -7.23 -3.98 26.57
CA LEU A 465 -7.74 -3.67 25.22
C LEU A 465 -8.79 -2.56 25.30
N THR A 466 -8.50 -1.43 24.65
CA THR A 466 -9.36 -0.25 24.61
C THR A 466 -9.75 0.05 23.16
N HIS A 467 -11.05 0.26 22.92
CA HIS A 467 -11.58 0.66 21.63
C HIS A 467 -11.46 2.17 21.49
N LEU A 468 -10.96 2.66 20.35
CA LEU A 468 -10.77 4.09 20.08
C LEU A 468 -11.74 4.61 19.01
N THR A 469 -12.31 3.71 18.18
CA THR A 469 -13.31 4.04 17.14
C THR A 469 -14.53 3.17 17.31
N GLU A 470 -15.75 3.76 17.26
CA GLU A 470 -16.99 3.07 17.59
C GLU A 470 -17.97 2.95 16.43
N ALA A 471 -17.96 3.89 15.48
CA ALA A 471 -18.90 3.90 14.37
C ALA A 471 -18.79 2.61 13.53
N ASP A 472 -19.94 2.08 13.11
CA ASP A 472 -19.98 0.91 12.22
C ASP A 472 -19.62 1.33 10.78
N ALA A 473 -18.31 1.52 10.54
CA ALA A 473 -17.75 2.04 9.30
C ALA A 473 -16.28 1.63 9.13
N TYR A 474 -15.73 1.89 7.96
CA TYR A 474 -14.28 1.86 7.74
C TYR A 474 -13.67 3.15 8.26
N HIS A 475 -12.72 3.06 9.18
CA HIS A 475 -12.01 4.18 9.80
C HIS A 475 -10.62 4.35 9.20
N ASP A 476 -10.19 5.59 9.06
CA ASP A 476 -8.83 6.01 8.77
C ASP A 476 -8.41 7.06 9.82
N VAL A 477 -7.49 6.66 10.69
CA VAL A 477 -7.09 7.47 11.84
C VAL A 477 -5.68 7.99 11.68
N SER A 478 -5.51 9.29 11.87
CA SER A 478 -4.22 9.99 11.88
C SER A 478 -3.95 10.59 13.25
N TYR A 479 -2.82 10.23 13.88
CA TYR A 479 -2.42 10.69 15.21
C TYR A 479 -1.47 11.87 15.16
N SER A 480 -1.57 12.79 16.16
CA SER A 480 -0.52 13.79 16.42
C SER A 480 0.78 13.11 16.84
N ALA A 481 1.92 13.76 16.56
CA ALA A 481 3.25 13.19 16.83
C ALA A 481 3.46 12.80 18.30
N ASP A 482 2.84 13.53 19.23
CA ASP A 482 2.90 13.28 20.68
C ASP A 482 1.79 12.38 21.19
N MET A 483 0.92 11.84 20.30
CA MET A 483 -0.20 10.94 20.63
C MET A 483 -1.24 11.55 21.58
N ARG A 484 -1.41 12.90 21.58
CA ARG A 484 -2.46 13.56 22.38
C ARG A 484 -3.80 13.61 21.67
N PHE A 485 -3.77 13.70 20.33
CA PHE A 485 -4.93 13.85 19.49
C PHE A 485 -4.92 12.84 18.35
N TYR A 486 -6.11 12.51 17.85
CA TYR A 486 -6.24 11.87 16.55
C TYR A 486 -7.43 12.43 15.77
N VAL A 487 -7.32 12.39 14.46
CA VAL A 487 -8.42 12.66 13.54
C VAL A 487 -8.91 11.32 13.01
N ASP A 488 -10.18 11.04 13.21
CA ASP A 488 -10.88 9.88 12.66
C ASP A 488 -11.69 10.30 11.45
N THR A 489 -11.38 9.74 10.29
CA THR A 489 -12.14 9.94 9.05
C THR A 489 -12.76 8.61 8.65
N TYR A 490 -14.08 8.51 8.71
CA TYR A 490 -14.77 7.26 8.48
C TYR A 490 -15.93 7.37 7.51
N SER A 491 -16.23 6.26 6.83
CA SER A 491 -17.33 6.15 5.86
C SER A 491 -17.74 4.70 5.60
N ARG A 492 -18.89 4.53 4.98
CA ARG A 492 -19.36 3.30 4.34
C ARG A 492 -19.85 3.62 2.93
N VAL A 493 -20.13 2.58 2.17
CA VAL A 493 -20.70 2.74 0.81
C VAL A 493 -22.08 3.44 0.82
N ASP A 494 -22.79 3.37 1.94
CA ASP A 494 -24.11 3.99 2.21
C ASP A 494 -24.07 5.08 3.29
N LEU A 495 -22.89 5.37 3.86
CA LEU A 495 -22.67 6.44 4.83
C LEU A 495 -21.65 7.45 4.28
N PRO A 496 -22.06 8.70 4.00
CA PRO A 496 -21.13 9.75 3.60
C PRO A 496 -20.04 9.98 4.65
N THR A 497 -18.84 10.33 4.17
CA THR A 497 -17.66 10.52 5.02
C THR A 497 -17.93 11.49 6.15
N ARG A 498 -17.47 11.13 7.35
CA ARG A 498 -17.39 11.99 8.52
C ARG A 498 -15.93 12.12 8.93
N SER A 499 -15.58 13.27 9.50
CA SER A 499 -14.24 13.52 10.04
C SER A 499 -14.38 14.18 11.40
N GLU A 500 -13.72 13.64 12.40
CA GLU A 500 -13.86 14.02 13.82
C GLU A 500 -12.48 14.10 14.46
N LEU A 501 -12.30 15.09 15.36
CA LEU A 501 -11.09 15.23 16.19
C LEU A 501 -11.39 14.66 17.57
N HIS A 502 -10.50 13.79 18.03
CA HIS A 502 -10.61 13.10 19.32
C HIS A 502 -9.36 13.25 20.18
N ARG A 503 -9.52 13.03 21.48
CA ARG A 503 -8.40 12.83 22.42
C ARG A 503 -7.92 11.38 22.34
N ALA A 504 -6.62 11.16 22.19
CA ALA A 504 -6.06 9.83 22.02
C ALA A 504 -5.97 9.02 23.32
N GLU A 505 -6.08 9.67 24.48
CA GLU A 505 -6.03 9.00 25.78
C GLU A 505 -7.26 8.14 26.06
N ASP A 506 -8.45 8.67 25.77
CA ASP A 506 -9.75 8.05 26.13
C ASP A 506 -10.73 7.93 24.95
N GLY A 507 -10.35 8.40 23.75
CA GLY A 507 -11.21 8.39 22.56
C GLY A 507 -12.30 9.47 22.58
N SER A 508 -12.31 10.40 23.55
CA SER A 508 -13.37 11.43 23.66
C SER A 508 -13.40 12.36 22.46
N LEU A 509 -14.59 12.61 21.92
CA LEU A 509 -14.82 13.55 20.83
C LEU A 509 -14.56 14.98 21.29
N LEU A 510 -13.69 15.71 20.60
CA LEU A 510 -13.39 17.12 20.82
C LEU A 510 -14.16 18.03 19.84
N ALA A 511 -14.25 17.63 18.57
CA ALA A 511 -14.97 18.40 17.55
C ALA A 511 -15.36 17.53 16.35
N GLU A 512 -16.56 17.72 15.80
CA GLU A 512 -16.90 17.29 14.45
C GLU A 512 -16.24 18.27 13.47
N LEU A 513 -15.37 17.75 12.60
CA LEU A 513 -14.65 18.56 11.61
C LEU A 513 -15.46 18.73 10.33
N GLU A 514 -15.90 17.62 9.74
CA GLU A 514 -16.66 17.62 8.49
C GLU A 514 -17.71 16.52 8.47
N ARG A 515 -18.81 16.85 7.79
CA ARG A 515 -19.89 15.89 7.47
C ARG A 515 -20.18 15.97 5.98
N GLY A 516 -19.88 14.90 5.26
CA GLY A 516 -20.09 14.81 3.83
C GLY A 516 -21.55 15.04 3.43
N ASP A 517 -21.78 15.94 2.48
CA ASP A 517 -23.08 16.23 1.89
C ASP A 517 -23.10 15.67 0.45
N ILE A 518 -24.00 14.72 0.21
CA ILE A 518 -24.23 14.06 -1.08
C ILE A 518 -25.62 14.42 -1.68
N THR A 519 -26.27 15.46 -1.16
CA THR A 519 -27.62 15.83 -1.56
C THR A 519 -27.75 16.10 -3.07
N ASP A 520 -26.78 16.84 -3.64
CA ASP A 520 -26.80 17.15 -5.06
C ASP A 520 -26.46 15.91 -5.93
N LEU A 521 -25.64 15.00 -5.41
CA LEU A 521 -25.34 13.71 -6.05
C LEU A 521 -26.60 12.83 -6.13
N ILE A 522 -27.37 12.74 -5.04
CA ILE A 522 -28.64 12.00 -5.01
C ILE A 522 -29.65 12.62 -5.98
N LYS A 523 -29.80 13.96 -6.00
CA LYS A 523 -30.66 14.66 -6.96
C LYS A 523 -30.25 14.39 -8.42
N ALA A 524 -28.97 14.16 -8.69
CA ALA A 524 -28.47 13.81 -10.01
C ALA A 524 -28.70 12.33 -10.39
N GLY A 525 -29.39 11.56 -9.53
CA GLY A 525 -29.77 10.17 -9.79
C GLY A 525 -28.79 9.12 -9.28
N TRP A 526 -27.79 9.49 -8.47
CA TRP A 526 -26.95 8.51 -7.80
C TRP A 526 -27.74 7.77 -6.72
N LYS A 527 -27.52 6.46 -6.62
CA LYS A 527 -28.06 5.60 -5.57
C LYS A 527 -26.91 4.93 -4.82
N ALA A 528 -27.04 4.81 -3.51
CA ALA A 528 -26.06 4.08 -2.70
C ALA A 528 -26.02 2.61 -3.11
N PRO A 529 -24.84 1.96 -3.09
CA PRO A 529 -24.74 0.52 -3.23
C PRO A 529 -25.55 -0.22 -2.16
N GLU A 530 -26.12 -1.35 -2.53
CA GLU A 530 -26.85 -2.25 -1.61
C GLU A 530 -25.83 -3.17 -0.93
N VAL A 531 -25.79 -3.19 0.40
CA VAL A 531 -24.97 -4.12 1.18
C VAL A 531 -25.72 -5.44 1.34
N PHE A 532 -25.06 -6.57 1.14
CA PHE A 532 -25.64 -7.89 1.35
C PHE A 532 -24.62 -8.87 1.93
N THR A 533 -25.12 -9.96 2.50
CA THR A 533 -24.34 -11.12 2.90
C THR A 533 -24.88 -12.37 2.21
N ALA A 534 -23.99 -13.30 1.88
CA ALA A 534 -24.33 -14.60 1.36
C ALA A 534 -23.46 -15.67 2.02
N LYS A 535 -23.99 -16.90 2.17
CA LYS A 535 -23.20 -17.99 2.71
C LYS A 535 -22.16 -18.48 1.70
N GLY A 536 -20.94 -18.70 2.18
CA GLY A 536 -19.87 -19.32 1.42
C GLY A 536 -20.17 -20.76 1.03
N ARG A 537 -19.26 -21.40 0.28
CA ARG A 537 -19.39 -22.80 -0.14
C ARG A 537 -19.55 -23.79 1.03
N ASP A 538 -19.02 -23.47 2.18
CA ASP A 538 -19.13 -24.25 3.43
C ASP A 538 -20.50 -24.14 4.12
N GLY A 539 -21.40 -23.27 3.63
CA GLY A 539 -22.70 -22.99 4.19
C GLY A 539 -22.68 -22.26 5.55
N LYS A 540 -21.52 -21.84 6.03
CA LYS A 540 -21.31 -21.23 7.35
C LYS A 540 -20.74 -19.82 7.27
N THR A 541 -19.65 -19.64 6.52
CA THR A 541 -18.92 -18.37 6.40
C THR A 541 -19.79 -17.33 5.69
N ASP A 542 -19.93 -16.15 6.30
CA ASP A 542 -20.60 -15.00 5.67
C ASP A 542 -19.66 -14.31 4.71
N ILE A 543 -20.09 -14.24 3.44
CA ILE A 543 -19.43 -13.47 2.39
C ILE A 543 -20.16 -12.14 2.27
N TRP A 544 -19.45 -11.06 2.55
CA TRP A 544 -19.97 -9.71 2.46
C TRP A 544 -19.74 -9.14 1.07
N GLY A 545 -20.73 -8.41 0.57
CA GLY A 545 -20.66 -7.82 -0.76
C GLY A 545 -21.52 -6.58 -0.91
N ILE A 546 -21.31 -5.89 -2.03
CA ILE A 546 -22.12 -4.74 -2.43
C ILE A 546 -22.64 -4.94 -3.84
N ILE A 547 -23.86 -4.48 -4.10
CA ILE A 547 -24.48 -4.45 -5.43
C ILE A 547 -24.59 -3.00 -5.86
N ILE A 548 -23.98 -2.67 -6.99
CA ILE A 548 -24.15 -1.37 -7.66
C ILE A 548 -25.07 -1.59 -8.85
N ARG A 549 -26.27 -1.02 -8.80
CA ARG A 549 -27.25 -1.15 -9.87
C ARG A 549 -27.16 0.00 -10.87
N PRO A 550 -27.49 -0.21 -12.14
CA PRO A 550 -27.66 0.88 -13.09
C PRO A 550 -28.66 1.92 -12.58
N THR A 551 -28.45 3.19 -12.91
CA THR A 551 -29.31 4.30 -12.45
C THR A 551 -30.77 4.15 -12.87
N ASN A 552 -31.02 3.45 -13.99
CA ASN A 552 -32.34 3.15 -14.56
C ASN A 552 -32.78 1.69 -14.29
N PHE A 553 -32.14 1.01 -13.31
CA PHE A 553 -32.57 -0.34 -12.93
C PHE A 553 -33.98 -0.32 -12.37
N ASP A 554 -34.85 -1.15 -12.94
CA ASP A 554 -36.20 -1.48 -12.50
C ASP A 554 -36.20 -2.95 -12.06
N PRO A 555 -36.54 -3.27 -10.78
CA PRO A 555 -36.46 -4.62 -10.20
C PRO A 555 -37.32 -5.64 -10.91
#